data_0110cafe8a9c28a0c2eaffe649ab6bf9
#
_entry.id   0110cafe8a9c28a0c2eaffe649ab6bf9
#
_cell.length_a   1.000
_cell.length_b   1.000
_cell.length_c   1.000
_cell.angle_alpha   90.00
_cell.angle_beta   90.00
_cell.angle_gamma   90.00
#
_symmetry.space_group_name_H-M   'P 1'
#
loop_
_entity.id
_entity.type
_entity.pdbx_description
1 polymer ?
#
loop_
_entity_poly.entity_id
_entity_poly.type
_entity_poly.pdbx_seq_one_letter_code
_entity_poly.pdbx_strand_id
1 'polypeptide(L)'
;PLGVGRELEAPLRALKRSRPQARVVLGLRDILDEPTVAAREWADLGGASILDGLIDQVWIFGDPSIHDATSTGEVPAALASRAIFTGYLADGRTDVDHHPGPIKRPFVLTTVGGGSDGGRIVEAAAGARMPEGHDHLVVAGPQLDDASMERARSLAGPTTTVVRTCPGLAHRIREAAAVISMGGYNTVCEILAADTPALIVPREVPRLEQTIRAR
;
A
#
# COMPACT_ATOMS: atom_id res chain seq x y z
N PRO A 1 13.58 -6.71 -7.47
CA PRO A 1 13.07 -8.08 -7.34
C PRO A 1 14.08 -9.08 -6.78
N LEU A 2 15.38 -8.78 -6.85
CA LEU A 2 16.42 -9.68 -6.34
C LEU A 2 16.88 -9.37 -4.90
N GLY A 3 16.22 -8.44 -4.21
CA GLY A 3 16.63 -7.87 -2.93
C GLY A 3 17.50 -6.63 -3.11
N VAL A 4 17.75 -5.88 -2.02
CA VAL A 4 18.48 -4.60 -2.05
C VAL A 4 19.93 -4.80 -2.50
N GLY A 5 20.58 -5.87 -2.03
CA GLY A 5 21.95 -6.27 -2.38
C GLY A 5 22.02 -7.43 -3.39
N ARG A 6 20.92 -7.72 -4.10
CA ARG A 6 20.79 -8.89 -4.99
C ARG A 6 20.97 -10.24 -4.27
N GLU A 7 20.72 -10.27 -2.97
CA GLU A 7 20.87 -11.43 -2.11
C GLU A 7 20.02 -12.64 -2.53
N LEU A 8 18.93 -12.43 -3.26
CA LEU A 8 18.05 -13.50 -3.76
C LEU A 8 18.54 -14.14 -5.07
N GLU A 9 19.50 -13.55 -5.77
CA GLU A 9 19.96 -14.08 -7.06
C GLU A 9 20.59 -15.48 -6.91
N ALA A 10 21.56 -15.64 -6.03
CA ALA A 10 22.25 -16.93 -5.84
C ALA A 10 21.30 -18.04 -5.37
N PRO A 11 20.41 -17.82 -4.38
CA PRO A 11 19.38 -18.78 -4.00
C PRO A 11 18.44 -19.17 -5.15
N LEU A 12 17.96 -18.20 -5.94
CA LEU A 12 17.07 -18.48 -7.08
C LEU A 12 17.77 -19.31 -8.17
N ARG A 13 19.04 -18.98 -8.49
CA ARG A 13 19.84 -19.79 -9.42
C ARG A 13 20.08 -21.21 -8.88
N ALA A 14 20.34 -21.37 -7.58
CA ALA A 14 20.47 -22.67 -6.95
C ALA A 14 19.16 -23.46 -7.00
N LEU A 15 18.02 -22.81 -6.71
CA LEU A 15 16.69 -23.42 -6.82
C LEU A 15 16.42 -23.95 -8.24
N LYS A 16 16.67 -23.12 -9.26
CA LYS A 16 16.47 -23.53 -10.65
C LYS A 16 17.35 -24.69 -11.08
N ARG A 17 18.59 -24.80 -10.57
CA ARG A 17 19.46 -25.95 -10.83
C ARG A 17 19.00 -27.22 -10.11
N SER A 18 18.62 -27.10 -8.82
CA SER A 18 18.28 -28.27 -8.00
C SER A 18 16.83 -28.74 -8.19
N ARG A 19 15.96 -27.84 -8.61
CA ARG A 19 14.52 -28.07 -8.82
C ARG A 19 14.05 -27.41 -10.13
N PRO A 20 14.39 -27.94 -11.32
CA PRO A 20 14.07 -27.30 -12.59
C PRO A 20 12.55 -27.09 -12.81
N GLN A 21 11.71 -27.88 -12.16
CA GLN A 21 10.25 -27.75 -12.24
C GLN A 21 9.67 -26.67 -11.30
N ALA A 22 10.48 -26.13 -10.38
CA ALA A 22 10.01 -25.05 -9.50
C ALA A 22 9.65 -23.81 -10.30
N ARG A 23 8.47 -23.25 -10.05
CA ARG A 23 8.03 -21.99 -10.63
C ARG A 23 8.38 -20.84 -9.71
N VAL A 24 8.93 -19.79 -10.26
CA VAL A 24 9.26 -18.55 -9.56
C VAL A 24 8.38 -17.46 -10.11
N VAL A 25 7.58 -16.87 -9.24
CA VAL A 25 6.67 -15.79 -9.57
C VAL A 25 7.16 -14.50 -8.93
N LEU A 26 7.25 -13.44 -9.73
CA LEU A 26 7.50 -12.09 -9.25
C LEU A 26 6.17 -11.39 -9.04
N GLY A 27 5.84 -11.05 -7.77
CA GLY A 27 4.67 -10.23 -7.45
C GLY A 27 5.01 -8.74 -7.51
N LEU A 28 4.22 -7.98 -8.25
CA LEU A 28 4.32 -6.52 -8.34
C LEU A 28 2.98 -5.89 -7.93
N ARG A 29 3.04 -4.73 -7.31
CA ARG A 29 1.85 -3.89 -7.11
C ARG A 29 1.40 -3.32 -8.45
N ASP A 30 0.19 -2.79 -8.46
CA ASP A 30 -0.45 -2.14 -9.61
C ASP A 30 0.43 -1.04 -10.25
N ILE A 31 0.96 -0.15 -9.43
CA ILE A 31 1.79 0.99 -9.80
C ILE A 31 3.12 0.89 -9.04
N LEU A 32 4.24 0.90 -9.76
CA LEU A 32 5.57 0.81 -9.15
C LEU A 32 6.11 2.19 -8.78
N ASP A 33 6.13 3.10 -9.77
CA ASP A 33 6.51 4.51 -9.66
C ASP A 33 6.24 5.19 -11.01
N GLU A 34 6.73 6.41 -11.19
CA GLU A 34 6.80 7.04 -12.49
C GLU A 34 7.58 6.14 -13.48
N PRO A 35 7.10 5.95 -14.74
CA PRO A 35 7.71 5.00 -15.68
C PRO A 35 9.21 5.18 -15.89
N THR A 36 9.68 6.44 -15.93
CA THR A 36 11.12 6.76 -16.08
C THR A 36 11.94 6.34 -14.86
N VAL A 37 11.37 6.44 -13.66
CA VAL A 37 12.01 6.01 -12.39
C VAL A 37 12.06 4.48 -12.35
N ALA A 38 10.95 3.83 -12.63
CA ALA A 38 10.86 2.37 -12.69
C ALA A 38 11.84 1.78 -13.72
N ALA A 39 11.91 2.35 -14.93
CA ALA A 39 12.85 1.91 -15.96
C ALA A 39 14.31 2.04 -15.53
N ARG A 40 14.67 3.13 -14.83
CA ARG A 40 16.02 3.31 -14.28
C ARG A 40 16.34 2.27 -13.21
N GLU A 41 15.42 2.02 -12.29
CA GLU A 41 15.61 0.99 -11.25
C GLU A 41 15.80 -0.41 -11.86
N TRP A 42 15.10 -0.74 -12.94
CA TRP A 42 15.32 -1.98 -13.67
C TRP A 42 16.71 -2.03 -14.32
N ALA A 43 17.17 -0.91 -14.90
CA ALA A 43 18.51 -0.82 -15.50
C ALA A 43 19.61 -0.98 -14.45
N ASP A 44 19.47 -0.34 -13.29
CA ASP A 44 20.42 -0.43 -12.16
C ASP A 44 20.55 -1.86 -11.60
N LEU A 45 19.49 -2.66 -11.71
CA LEU A 45 19.50 -4.08 -11.37
C LEU A 45 20.26 -4.95 -12.40
N GLY A 46 20.71 -4.37 -13.52
CA GLY A 46 21.32 -5.09 -14.63
C GLY A 46 20.33 -5.41 -15.77
N GLY A 47 19.19 -4.73 -15.76
CA GLY A 47 18.11 -4.90 -16.74
C GLY A 47 17.30 -6.17 -16.57
N ALA A 48 16.31 -6.33 -17.44
CA ALA A 48 15.43 -7.51 -17.39
C ALA A 48 16.14 -8.83 -17.70
N SER A 49 17.25 -8.79 -18.45
CA SER A 49 18.03 -9.97 -18.82
C SER A 49 18.57 -10.75 -17.63
N ILE A 50 18.83 -10.08 -16.49
CA ILE A 50 19.31 -10.76 -15.28
C ILE A 50 18.25 -11.70 -14.68
N LEU A 51 16.99 -11.45 -15.00
CA LEU A 51 15.86 -12.25 -14.56
C LEU A 51 15.51 -13.39 -15.52
N ASP A 52 16.16 -13.43 -16.68
CA ASP A 52 15.96 -14.52 -17.65
C ASP A 52 16.35 -15.87 -17.05
N GLY A 53 15.45 -16.84 -17.19
CA GLY A 53 15.59 -18.14 -16.59
C GLY A 53 15.42 -18.20 -15.06
N LEU A 54 15.21 -17.04 -14.39
CA LEU A 54 14.93 -17.00 -12.95
C LEU A 54 13.44 -16.81 -12.65
N ILE A 55 12.76 -15.94 -13.41
CA ILE A 55 11.35 -15.62 -13.21
C ILE A 55 10.52 -16.28 -14.31
N ASP A 56 9.56 -17.09 -13.94
CA ASP A 56 8.65 -17.78 -14.86
C ASP A 56 7.42 -16.92 -15.20
N GLN A 57 6.88 -16.22 -14.20
CA GLN A 57 5.70 -15.37 -14.31
C GLN A 57 5.86 -14.08 -13.54
N VAL A 58 5.13 -13.05 -13.94
CA VAL A 58 4.97 -11.81 -13.21
C VAL A 58 3.49 -11.65 -12.88
N TRP A 59 3.17 -11.53 -11.59
CA TRP A 59 1.82 -11.23 -11.15
C TRP A 59 1.72 -9.76 -10.78
N ILE A 60 0.87 -9.04 -11.49
CA ILE A 60 0.57 -7.63 -11.22
C ILE A 60 -0.75 -7.60 -10.45
N PHE A 61 -0.68 -7.14 -9.20
CA PHE A 61 -1.83 -7.05 -8.31
C PHE A 61 -2.61 -5.78 -8.62
N GLY A 62 -3.34 -5.78 -9.73
CA GLY A 62 -4.09 -4.65 -10.25
C GLY A 62 -4.97 -5.06 -11.43
N ASP A 63 -5.68 -4.09 -11.99
CA ASP A 63 -6.53 -4.25 -13.16
C ASP A 63 -5.97 -3.40 -14.31
N PRO A 64 -5.66 -3.99 -15.49
CA PRO A 64 -5.10 -3.26 -16.60
C PRO A 64 -6.05 -2.20 -17.19
N SER A 65 -7.36 -2.31 -16.94
CA SER A 65 -8.31 -1.26 -17.34
C SER A 65 -8.20 0.01 -16.50
N ILE A 66 -7.60 -0.08 -15.30
CA ILE A 66 -7.34 1.05 -14.41
C ILE A 66 -5.93 1.57 -14.62
N HIS A 67 -4.93 0.68 -14.54
CA HIS A 67 -3.54 1.01 -14.78
C HIS A 67 -2.79 -0.18 -15.36
N ASP A 68 -2.28 -0.04 -16.57
CA ASP A 68 -1.49 -1.08 -17.24
C ASP A 68 0.01 -0.75 -17.17
N ALA A 69 0.66 -1.23 -16.11
CA ALA A 69 2.09 -1.06 -15.87
C ALA A 69 2.98 -1.67 -16.99
N THR A 70 2.43 -2.57 -17.83
CA THR A 70 3.16 -3.13 -18.98
C THR A 70 3.16 -2.18 -20.17
N SER A 71 2.08 -1.44 -20.38
CA SER A 71 1.96 -0.47 -21.48
C SER A 71 2.63 0.86 -21.15
N THR A 72 2.67 1.26 -19.88
CA THR A 72 3.32 2.50 -19.43
C THR A 72 4.85 2.40 -19.42
N GLY A 73 5.42 1.19 -19.48
CA GLY A 73 6.86 0.96 -19.43
C GLY A 73 7.44 0.80 -18.02
N GLU A 74 6.61 0.76 -16.99
CA GLU A 74 7.03 0.46 -15.62
C GLU A 74 7.55 -0.97 -15.50
N VAL A 75 7.00 -1.90 -16.31
CA VAL A 75 7.46 -3.28 -16.39
C VAL A 75 8.21 -3.47 -17.71
N PRO A 76 9.47 -3.94 -17.69
CA PRO A 76 10.24 -4.17 -18.91
C PRO A 76 9.52 -5.14 -19.88
N ALA A 77 9.62 -4.89 -21.18
CA ALA A 77 8.95 -5.67 -22.21
C ALA A 77 9.21 -7.19 -22.12
N ALA A 78 10.44 -7.59 -21.75
CA ALA A 78 10.80 -9.00 -21.55
C ALA A 78 10.04 -9.68 -20.40
N LEU A 79 9.59 -8.91 -19.41
CA LEU A 79 8.76 -9.38 -18.28
C LEU A 79 7.27 -9.19 -18.59
N ALA A 80 6.91 -8.16 -19.33
CA ALA A 80 5.53 -7.86 -19.71
C ALA A 80 4.86 -9.04 -20.44
N SER A 81 5.61 -9.76 -21.29
CA SER A 81 5.12 -10.96 -21.98
C SER A 81 4.76 -12.14 -21.06
N ARG A 82 5.21 -12.10 -19.80
CA ARG A 82 4.94 -13.11 -18.75
C ARG A 82 4.01 -12.57 -17.66
N ALA A 83 3.47 -11.36 -17.86
CA ALA A 83 2.64 -10.70 -16.87
C ALA A 83 1.20 -11.24 -16.88
N ILE A 84 0.66 -11.40 -15.68
CA ILE A 84 -0.74 -11.76 -15.44
C ILE A 84 -1.28 -10.75 -14.43
N PHE A 85 -2.34 -10.04 -14.81
CA PHE A 85 -3.06 -9.17 -13.88
C PHE A 85 -4.01 -10.04 -13.04
N THR A 86 -3.91 -9.92 -11.72
CA THR A 86 -4.67 -10.75 -10.76
C THR A 86 -5.90 -10.05 -10.19
N GLY A 87 -6.12 -8.80 -10.56
CA GLY A 87 -7.04 -7.91 -9.86
C GLY A 87 -6.45 -7.40 -8.53
N TYR A 88 -7.20 -6.53 -7.86
CA TYR A 88 -6.84 -6.02 -6.55
C TYR A 88 -7.10 -7.06 -5.45
N LEU A 89 -6.10 -7.29 -4.60
CA LEU A 89 -6.17 -8.28 -3.53
C LEU A 89 -6.61 -7.62 -2.22
N ALA A 90 -7.89 -7.70 -1.92
CA ALA A 90 -8.46 -7.12 -0.70
C ALA A 90 -8.57 -8.13 0.44
N ASP A 91 -8.76 -9.42 0.12
CA ASP A 91 -8.97 -10.49 1.09
C ASP A 91 -7.65 -11.19 1.46
N GLY A 92 -7.67 -11.88 2.62
CA GLY A 92 -6.56 -12.75 3.05
C GLY A 92 -5.67 -12.18 4.16
N ARG A 93 -5.99 -11.01 4.73
CA ARG A 93 -5.40 -10.63 6.00
C ARG A 93 -6.08 -11.39 7.14
N THR A 94 -5.26 -12.00 8.00
CA THR A 94 -5.68 -12.78 9.16
C THR A 94 -6.29 -11.95 10.31
N ASP A 95 -6.63 -10.71 10.07
CA ASP A 95 -7.30 -9.80 11.03
C ASP A 95 -8.79 -10.15 11.26
N VAL A 96 -9.25 -11.23 10.63
CA VAL A 96 -10.65 -11.68 10.68
C VAL A 96 -11.16 -11.99 12.08
N ASP A 97 -10.28 -12.30 13.04
CA ASP A 97 -10.68 -12.68 14.40
C ASP A 97 -10.66 -11.50 15.40
N HIS A 98 -10.20 -10.32 14.96
CA HIS A 98 -10.23 -9.11 15.79
C HIS A 98 -11.43 -8.25 15.41
N HIS A 99 -12.54 -8.45 16.10
CA HIS A 99 -13.64 -7.50 16.11
C HIS A 99 -13.29 -6.38 17.10
N PRO A 100 -12.83 -5.21 16.62
CA PRO A 100 -12.66 -4.07 17.50
C PRO A 100 -14.02 -3.74 18.11
N GLY A 101 -14.07 -3.42 19.41
CA GLY A 101 -15.31 -3.06 20.08
C GLY A 101 -16.09 -1.96 19.33
N PRO A 102 -17.42 -1.86 19.48
CA PRO A 102 -18.25 -0.96 18.71
C PRO A 102 -17.88 0.51 18.96
N ILE A 103 -17.81 1.30 17.91
CA ILE A 103 -17.81 2.76 17.99
C ILE A 103 -19.27 3.19 18.03
N LYS A 104 -19.64 3.95 19.07
CA LYS A 104 -21.04 4.28 19.35
C LYS A 104 -21.63 5.34 18.42
N ARG A 105 -20.79 6.14 17.76
CA ARG A 105 -21.21 7.23 16.86
C ARG A 105 -20.66 6.99 15.46
N PRO A 106 -21.28 7.51 14.40
CA PRO A 106 -20.63 7.56 13.09
C PRO A 106 -19.25 8.18 13.21
N PHE A 107 -18.28 7.66 12.45
CA PHE A 107 -16.91 8.16 12.55
C PHE A 107 -16.24 8.27 11.19
N VAL A 108 -15.30 9.19 11.08
CA VAL A 108 -14.33 9.27 9.99
C VAL A 108 -13.06 8.54 10.43
N LEU A 109 -12.49 7.74 9.55
CA LEU A 109 -11.23 7.05 9.80
C LEU A 109 -10.11 7.72 8.99
N THR A 110 -9.04 8.13 9.67
CA THR A 110 -7.78 8.49 8.98
C THR A 110 -6.75 7.40 9.22
N THR A 111 -6.08 6.94 8.15
CA THR A 111 -4.98 5.96 8.25
C THR A 111 -3.87 6.26 7.25
N VAL A 112 -2.62 6.17 7.72
CA VAL A 112 -1.41 6.44 6.93
C VAL A 112 -0.58 5.18 6.68
N GLY A 113 -1.17 4.00 6.89
CA GLY A 113 -0.48 2.72 6.69
C GLY A 113 0.63 2.49 7.70
N GLY A 114 1.87 2.30 7.26
CA GLY A 114 3.03 2.07 8.14
C GLY A 114 3.38 3.24 9.06
N GLY A 115 3.12 4.47 8.62
CA GLY A 115 3.27 5.69 9.41
C GLY A 115 4.62 6.40 9.28
N SER A 116 5.66 5.80 8.68
CA SER A 116 7.01 6.39 8.59
C SER A 116 7.06 7.76 7.92
N ASP A 117 6.14 8.03 7.01
CA ASP A 117 6.05 9.25 6.20
C ASP A 117 4.70 9.99 6.38
N GLY A 118 3.84 9.51 7.30
CA GLY A 118 2.49 9.99 7.52
C GLY A 118 2.33 11.13 8.53
N GLY A 119 3.39 11.58 9.19
CA GLY A 119 3.30 12.48 10.35
C GLY A 119 2.49 13.75 10.09
N ARG A 120 2.74 14.43 8.94
CA ARG A 120 2.01 15.67 8.58
C ARG A 120 0.49 15.43 8.42
N ILE A 121 0.11 14.30 7.84
CA ILE A 121 -1.30 13.95 7.63
C ILE A 121 -1.94 13.59 8.98
N VAL A 122 -1.24 12.85 9.83
CA VAL A 122 -1.72 12.48 11.17
C VAL A 122 -1.95 13.73 12.03
N GLU A 123 -1.01 14.69 12.03
CA GLU A 123 -1.14 15.95 12.75
C GLU A 123 -2.30 16.80 12.21
N ALA A 124 -2.39 16.95 10.88
CA ALA A 124 -3.50 17.68 10.24
C ALA A 124 -4.86 17.03 10.52
N ALA A 125 -4.94 15.71 10.45
CA ALA A 125 -6.15 14.96 10.76
C ALA A 125 -6.54 15.10 12.23
N ALA A 126 -5.58 14.99 13.14
CA ALA A 126 -5.85 15.11 14.57
C ALA A 126 -6.48 16.46 14.96
N GLY A 127 -6.05 17.56 14.30
CA GLY A 127 -6.60 18.90 14.49
C GLY A 127 -7.84 19.22 13.65
N ALA A 128 -8.27 18.31 12.78
CA ALA A 128 -9.39 18.58 11.88
C ALA A 128 -10.74 18.53 12.63
N ARG A 129 -11.67 19.40 12.18
CA ARG A 129 -13.04 19.35 12.66
C ARG A 129 -13.86 18.34 11.86
N MET A 130 -14.52 17.46 12.56
CA MET A 130 -15.46 16.50 11.95
C MET A 130 -16.85 17.11 11.79
N PRO A 131 -17.66 16.60 10.87
CA PRO A 131 -19.08 16.94 10.79
C PRO A 131 -19.77 16.69 12.14
N GLU A 132 -20.82 17.48 12.42
CA GLU A 132 -21.59 17.32 13.65
C GLU A 132 -22.10 15.87 13.78
N GLY A 133 -22.01 15.32 14.98
CA GLY A 133 -22.41 13.95 15.27
C GLY A 133 -21.38 12.87 14.91
N HIS A 134 -20.25 13.21 14.30
CA HIS A 134 -19.20 12.26 13.95
C HIS A 134 -18.01 12.31 14.90
N ASP A 135 -17.46 11.15 15.20
CA ASP A 135 -16.17 11.00 15.85
C ASP A 135 -15.05 10.86 14.80
N HIS A 136 -13.80 11.03 15.20
CA HIS A 136 -12.64 10.85 14.34
C HIS A 136 -11.69 9.81 14.95
N LEU A 137 -11.42 8.74 14.21
CA LEU A 137 -10.39 7.76 14.56
C LEU A 137 -9.17 7.98 13.67
N VAL A 138 -8.05 8.37 14.26
CA VAL A 138 -6.78 8.57 13.55
C VAL A 138 -5.82 7.45 13.92
N VAL A 139 -5.47 6.61 12.93
CA VAL A 139 -4.54 5.49 13.05
C VAL A 139 -3.21 5.91 12.45
N ALA A 140 -2.24 6.20 13.32
CA ALA A 140 -0.98 6.84 12.96
C ALA A 140 0.06 5.90 12.32
N GLY A 141 -0.13 4.58 12.46
CA GLY A 141 0.81 3.57 11.99
C GLY A 141 1.95 3.27 13.01
N PRO A 142 2.45 2.02 13.00
CA PRO A 142 3.43 1.57 14.00
C PRO A 142 4.79 2.26 13.88
N GLN A 143 5.14 2.80 12.71
CA GLN A 143 6.45 3.41 12.43
C GLN A 143 6.46 4.94 12.61
N LEU A 144 5.34 5.56 13.01
CA LEU A 144 5.33 6.99 13.30
C LEU A 144 6.23 7.26 14.51
N ASP A 145 7.09 8.27 14.41
CA ASP A 145 7.95 8.69 15.52
C ASP A 145 7.14 9.22 16.72
N ASP A 146 7.71 9.11 17.92
CA ASP A 146 7.00 9.45 19.14
C ASP A 146 6.71 10.95 19.27
N ALA A 147 7.57 11.80 18.71
CA ALA A 147 7.37 13.24 18.75
C ALA A 147 6.17 13.66 17.89
N SER A 148 6.04 13.09 16.68
CA SER A 148 4.87 13.29 15.80
C SER A 148 3.58 12.73 16.44
N MET A 149 3.68 11.57 17.11
CA MET A 149 2.55 10.98 17.82
C MET A 149 2.06 11.87 18.96
N GLU A 150 2.97 12.46 19.73
CA GLU A 150 2.63 13.36 20.83
C GLU A 150 2.04 14.68 20.32
N ARG A 151 2.60 15.25 19.25
CA ARG A 151 2.01 16.43 18.61
C ARG A 151 0.59 16.16 18.11
N ALA A 152 0.37 15.04 17.46
CA ALA A 152 -0.97 14.67 17.00
C ALA A 152 -1.97 14.54 18.16
N ARG A 153 -1.56 13.92 19.29
CA ARG A 153 -2.40 13.82 20.48
C ARG A 153 -2.71 15.19 21.09
N SER A 154 -1.76 16.10 21.11
CA SER A 154 -1.97 17.46 21.63
C SER A 154 -2.92 18.31 20.76
N LEU A 155 -3.03 17.99 19.48
CA LEU A 155 -3.95 18.65 18.53
C LEU A 155 -5.35 18.03 18.55
N ALA A 156 -5.51 16.83 19.09
CA ALA A 156 -6.77 16.09 19.06
C ALA A 156 -7.87 16.78 19.87
N GLY A 157 -9.00 17.04 19.21
CA GLY A 157 -10.21 17.55 19.86
C GLY A 157 -10.96 16.47 20.64
N PRO A 158 -12.05 16.84 21.34
CA PRO A 158 -12.79 15.94 22.24
C PRO A 158 -13.46 14.75 21.52
N THR A 159 -13.69 14.84 20.22
CA THR A 159 -14.26 13.77 19.37
C THR A 159 -13.20 13.01 18.56
N THR A 160 -11.92 13.35 18.74
CA THR A 160 -10.82 12.74 18.00
C THR A 160 -10.02 11.78 18.88
N THR A 161 -9.87 10.54 18.43
CA THR A 161 -9.04 9.53 19.08
C THR A 161 -7.83 9.23 18.19
N VAL A 162 -6.61 9.41 18.71
CA VAL A 162 -5.36 9.12 18.02
C VAL A 162 -4.73 7.87 18.60
N VAL A 163 -4.60 6.83 17.77
CA VAL A 163 -3.99 5.54 18.14
C VAL A 163 -2.81 5.21 17.22
N ARG A 164 -1.84 4.47 17.74
CA ARG A 164 -0.70 4.03 16.95
C ARG A 164 -1.10 2.91 15.98
N THR A 165 -1.84 1.94 16.47
CA THR A 165 -2.31 0.78 15.70
C THR A 165 -3.77 0.51 16.02
N CYS A 166 -4.47 -0.11 15.08
CA CYS A 166 -5.86 -0.51 15.23
C CYS A 166 -6.00 -1.95 14.69
N PRO A 167 -6.01 -2.97 15.56
CA PRO A 167 -6.34 -4.33 15.14
C PRO A 167 -7.72 -4.34 14.48
N GLY A 168 -7.87 -5.11 13.39
CA GLY A 168 -9.12 -5.14 12.63
C GLY A 168 -9.37 -3.87 11.79
N LEU A 169 -8.30 -3.17 11.34
CA LEU A 169 -8.42 -1.93 10.57
C LEU A 169 -9.31 -2.08 9.33
N ALA A 170 -9.22 -3.19 8.60
CA ALA A 170 -10.08 -3.47 7.44
C ALA A 170 -11.58 -3.51 7.84
N HIS A 171 -11.90 -3.97 9.04
CA HIS A 171 -13.25 -3.92 9.57
C HIS A 171 -13.69 -2.48 9.88
N ARG A 172 -12.79 -1.67 10.47
CA ARG A 172 -13.03 -0.23 10.70
C ARG A 172 -13.23 0.55 9.40
N ILE A 173 -12.52 0.21 8.34
CA ILE A 173 -12.73 0.82 7.02
C ILE A 173 -14.17 0.58 6.56
N ARG A 174 -14.70 -0.63 6.71
CA ARG A 174 -16.09 -0.96 6.34
C ARG A 174 -17.16 -0.25 7.18
N GLU A 175 -16.85 0.02 8.46
CA GLU A 175 -17.77 0.70 9.39
C GLU A 175 -17.71 2.22 9.30
N ALA A 176 -16.64 2.79 8.75
CA ALA A 176 -16.43 4.23 8.69
C ALA A 176 -17.43 4.93 7.75
N ALA A 177 -17.90 6.11 8.13
CA ALA A 177 -18.68 6.97 7.25
C ALA A 177 -17.84 7.49 6.07
N ALA A 178 -16.54 7.68 6.28
CA ALA A 178 -15.58 7.99 5.25
C ALA A 178 -14.16 7.64 5.73
N VAL A 179 -13.24 7.44 4.78
CA VAL A 179 -11.83 7.16 5.05
C VAL A 179 -10.95 8.26 4.47
N ILE A 180 -9.96 8.72 5.23
CA ILE A 180 -8.87 9.57 4.75
C ILE A 180 -7.60 8.72 4.73
N SER A 181 -6.94 8.62 3.58
CA SER A 181 -5.78 7.74 3.41
C SER A 181 -4.72 8.39 2.50
N MET A 182 -3.47 7.91 2.63
CA MET A 182 -2.38 8.31 1.73
C MET A 182 -2.44 7.61 0.36
N GLY A 183 -3.33 6.65 0.14
CA GLY A 183 -3.39 5.91 -1.11
C GLY A 183 -2.34 4.80 -1.23
N GLY A 184 -1.82 4.28 -0.11
CA GLY A 184 -1.00 3.07 -0.12
C GLY A 184 -1.78 1.87 -0.65
N TYR A 185 -1.12 1.03 -1.46
CA TYR A 185 -1.76 -0.09 -2.18
C TYR A 185 -2.73 -0.91 -1.32
N ASN A 186 -2.26 -1.43 -0.18
CA ASN A 186 -3.09 -2.29 0.66
C ASN A 186 -4.35 -1.58 1.20
N THR A 187 -4.20 -0.32 1.63
CA THR A 187 -5.33 0.46 2.14
C THR A 187 -6.35 0.77 1.05
N VAL A 188 -5.87 1.06 -0.17
CA VAL A 188 -6.78 1.27 -1.32
C VAL A 188 -7.54 0.00 -1.66
N CYS A 189 -6.89 -1.17 -1.67
CA CYS A 189 -7.58 -2.45 -1.85
C CYS A 189 -8.68 -2.67 -0.80
N GLU A 190 -8.38 -2.38 0.47
CA GLU A 190 -9.34 -2.51 1.57
C GLU A 190 -10.52 -1.52 1.43
N ILE A 191 -10.26 -0.28 0.99
CA ILE A 191 -11.29 0.74 0.74
C ILE A 191 -12.19 0.32 -0.42
N LEU A 192 -11.62 -0.12 -1.55
CA LEU A 192 -12.36 -0.57 -2.72
C LEU A 192 -13.27 -1.78 -2.39
N ALA A 193 -12.77 -2.72 -1.57
CA ALA A 193 -13.56 -3.88 -1.14
C ALA A 193 -14.66 -3.52 -0.12
N ALA A 194 -14.54 -2.40 0.56
CA ALA A 194 -15.49 -1.94 1.56
C ALA A 194 -16.59 -1.06 0.97
N ASP A 195 -16.40 -0.57 -0.26
CA ASP A 195 -17.27 0.44 -0.90
C ASP A 195 -17.45 1.70 -0.03
N THR A 196 -16.42 2.05 0.73
CA THR A 196 -16.44 3.17 1.67
C THR A 196 -15.95 4.44 0.98
N PRO A 197 -16.66 5.57 1.07
CA PRO A 197 -16.19 6.85 0.54
C PRO A 197 -14.80 7.21 1.07
N ALA A 198 -13.89 7.65 0.20
CA ALA A 198 -12.53 7.92 0.60
C ALA A 198 -12.00 9.24 0.03
N LEU A 199 -11.19 9.93 0.84
CA LEU A 199 -10.33 11.03 0.44
C LEU A 199 -8.89 10.54 0.42
N ILE A 200 -8.26 10.59 -0.74
CA ILE A 200 -6.85 10.22 -0.87
C ILE A 200 -5.99 11.49 -0.81
N VAL A 201 -5.05 11.51 0.13
CA VAL A 201 -4.05 12.57 0.32
C VAL A 201 -2.67 11.93 0.10
N PRO A 202 -2.22 11.84 -1.15
CA PRO A 202 -1.00 11.11 -1.47
C PRO A 202 0.25 11.85 -0.99
N ARG A 203 1.31 11.09 -0.69
CA ARG A 203 2.66 11.66 -0.60
C ARG A 203 3.26 11.81 -2.01
N GLU A 204 4.22 12.71 -2.13
CA GLU A 204 4.97 12.95 -3.38
C GLU A 204 6.43 12.46 -3.30
N VAL A 205 6.92 12.17 -2.10
CA VAL A 205 8.31 11.76 -1.86
C VAL A 205 8.32 10.54 -0.92
N PRO A 206 9.17 9.56 -1.11
CA PRO A 206 10.22 9.41 -2.14
C PRO A 206 9.74 8.83 -3.48
N ARG A 207 8.51 8.37 -3.59
CA ARG A 207 7.91 7.75 -4.79
C ARG A 207 6.57 8.37 -5.11
N LEU A 208 6.20 8.37 -6.39
CA LEU A 208 4.95 8.97 -6.89
C LEU A 208 3.79 7.96 -7.04
N GLU A 209 3.98 6.69 -6.69
CA GLU A 209 2.97 5.65 -6.86
C GLU A 209 1.62 5.96 -6.19
N GLN A 210 1.65 6.70 -5.06
CA GLN A 210 0.40 7.13 -4.40
C GLN A 210 -0.28 8.27 -5.16
N THR A 211 0.49 9.21 -5.67
CA THR A 211 -0.03 10.33 -6.47
C THR A 211 -0.62 9.82 -7.78
N ILE A 212 0.03 8.86 -8.44
CA ILE A 212 -0.48 8.24 -9.67
C ILE A 212 -1.77 7.49 -9.38
N ARG A 213 -1.83 6.72 -8.29
CA ARG A 213 -3.02 5.95 -7.88
C ARG A 213 -4.20 6.84 -7.47
N ALA A 214 -3.94 8.06 -7.00
CA ALA A 214 -4.97 9.02 -6.58
C ALA A 214 -5.63 9.78 -7.75
N ARG A 215 -5.11 9.67 -8.95
CA ARG A 215 -5.62 10.30 -10.20
C ARG A 215 -6.60 9.43 -10.92
#